data_0119d54b504555c790a3d79ac51afe19
#
_entry.id   0119d54b504555c790a3d79ac51afe19
#
_cell.length_a   1.000
_cell.length_b   1.000
_cell.length_c   1.000
_cell.angle_alpha   90.00
_cell.angle_beta   90.00
_cell.angle_gamma   90.00
#
_symmetry.space_group_name_H-M   'P 1'
#
loop_
_entity.id
_entity.type
_entity.pdbx_description
1 polymer ?
#
loop_
_entity_poly.entity_id
_entity_poly.type
_entity_poly.pdbx_seq_one_letter_code
_entity_poly.pdbx_strand_id
1 'polypeptide(L)'
;MIDSALINQTEAETFQRDGVVLIKGLFKDWVEPLRAGIAHNMKEPGDYGKNYTKEGQSGQFFGDYCNWQRIPEYHDFFFSSPAAAITAQLLGSDTVRIFHEHVLVKEPGTAQKNTVAS
;
A
#
# COMPACT_ATOMS: atom_id res chain seq x y z
N MET A 1 -10.59 -3.25 21.90
CA MET A 1 -9.28 -3.81 22.27
C MET A 1 -8.62 -4.41 21.03
N ILE A 2 -7.40 -4.12 20.82
CA ILE A 2 -6.65 -4.67 19.69
C ILE A 2 -6.26 -6.11 20.00
N ASP A 3 -6.54 -6.99 19.07
CA ASP A 3 -6.06 -8.36 19.18
C ASP A 3 -4.54 -8.35 18.98
N SER A 4 -3.82 -8.75 20.02
CA SER A 4 -2.36 -8.77 19.99
C SER A 4 -1.79 -9.90 19.14
N ALA A 5 -2.62 -10.80 18.62
CA ALA A 5 -2.16 -11.99 17.90
C ALA A 5 -2.10 -11.82 16.38
N LEU A 6 -2.13 -10.58 15.86
CA LEU A 6 -2.07 -10.32 14.42
C LEU A 6 -0.76 -10.76 13.78
N ILE A 7 0.34 -10.62 14.51
CA ILE A 7 1.65 -11.14 14.09
C ILE A 7 2.27 -11.89 15.28
N ASN A 8 3.20 -12.78 14.98
CA ASN A 8 3.90 -13.49 16.03
C ASN A 8 5.22 -12.77 16.42
N GLN A 9 5.82 -13.21 17.52
CA GLN A 9 7.04 -12.59 18.01
C GLN A 9 8.19 -12.74 17.03
N THR A 10 8.30 -13.87 16.36
CA THR A 10 9.36 -14.11 15.37
C THR A 10 9.28 -13.11 14.23
N GLU A 11 8.08 -12.81 13.76
CA GLU A 11 7.87 -11.82 12.70
C GLU A 11 8.28 -10.42 13.14
N ALA A 12 7.92 -10.03 14.37
CA ALA A 12 8.32 -8.74 14.92
C ALA A 12 9.83 -8.65 15.07
N GLU A 13 10.48 -9.70 15.57
CA GLU A 13 11.93 -9.75 15.69
C GLU A 13 12.64 -9.69 14.35
N THR A 14 12.09 -10.39 13.34
CA THR A 14 12.63 -10.34 11.98
C THR A 14 12.61 -8.91 11.45
N PHE A 15 11.49 -8.22 11.65
CA PHE A 15 11.40 -6.83 11.21
C PHE A 15 12.42 -5.93 11.91
N GLN A 16 12.56 -6.09 13.24
CA GLN A 16 13.51 -5.29 14.01
C GLN A 16 14.95 -5.53 13.57
N ARG A 17 15.29 -6.77 13.25
CA ARG A 17 16.64 -7.13 12.84
C ARG A 17 16.93 -6.71 11.39
N ASP A 18 16.00 -6.96 10.47
CA ASP A 18 16.23 -6.86 9.04
C ASP A 18 15.64 -5.60 8.41
N GLY A 19 14.75 -4.89 9.11
CA GLY A 19 14.04 -3.73 8.58
C GLY A 19 12.90 -4.09 7.64
N VAL A 20 12.62 -5.38 7.45
CA VAL A 20 11.57 -5.87 6.56
C VAL A 20 11.12 -7.25 7.03
N VAL A 21 9.86 -7.57 6.80
CA VAL A 21 9.33 -8.90 7.03
C VAL A 21 8.20 -9.17 6.04
N LEU A 22 8.12 -10.39 5.55
CA LEU A 22 7.03 -10.83 4.68
C LEU A 22 6.03 -11.63 5.52
N ILE A 23 4.78 -11.17 5.54
CA ILE A 23 3.70 -11.85 6.26
C ILE A 23 2.57 -12.07 5.26
N LYS A 24 2.33 -13.35 4.94
CA LYS A 24 1.37 -13.70 3.90
C LYS A 24 -0.06 -13.71 4.45
N GLY A 25 -0.99 -13.26 3.64
CA GLY A 25 -2.44 -13.46 3.89
C GLY A 25 -3.09 -12.50 4.87
N LEU A 26 -2.35 -11.52 5.42
CA LEU A 26 -2.92 -10.59 6.40
C LEU A 26 -4.04 -9.73 5.83
N PHE A 27 -3.93 -9.36 4.57
CA PHE A 27 -4.85 -8.41 3.95
C PHE A 27 -5.70 -9.03 2.85
N LYS A 28 -5.90 -10.34 2.89
CA LYS A 28 -6.66 -11.03 1.83
C LYS A 28 -8.08 -10.47 1.66
N ASP A 29 -8.71 -10.04 2.75
CA ASP A 29 -10.06 -9.49 2.71
C ASP A 29 -10.08 -8.06 2.15
N TRP A 30 -8.92 -7.45 1.99
CA TRP A 30 -8.77 -6.09 1.50
C TRP A 30 -8.32 -6.01 0.05
N VAL A 31 -8.06 -7.14 -0.59
CA VAL A 31 -7.59 -7.17 -1.98
C VAL A 31 -8.63 -6.56 -2.92
N GLU A 32 -9.88 -6.98 -2.82
CA GLU A 32 -10.93 -6.47 -3.72
C GLU A 32 -11.29 -5.00 -3.43
N PRO A 33 -11.46 -4.57 -2.17
CA PRO A 33 -11.63 -3.13 -1.90
C PRO A 33 -10.47 -2.28 -2.42
N LEU A 34 -9.23 -2.72 -2.27
CA LEU A 34 -8.08 -1.97 -2.74
C LEU A 34 -8.00 -1.95 -4.27
N ARG A 35 -8.40 -3.03 -4.95
CA ARG A 35 -8.50 -3.02 -6.41
C ARG A 35 -9.50 -1.97 -6.88
N ALA A 36 -10.65 -1.88 -6.22
CA ALA A 36 -11.65 -0.86 -6.54
C ALA A 36 -11.10 0.54 -6.31
N GLY A 37 -10.38 0.75 -5.21
CA GLY A 37 -9.74 2.03 -4.91
C GLY A 37 -8.70 2.43 -5.96
N ILE A 38 -7.87 1.48 -6.38
CA ILE A 38 -6.87 1.73 -7.41
C ILE A 38 -7.52 2.05 -8.75
N ALA A 39 -8.57 1.32 -9.12
CA ALA A 39 -9.31 1.60 -10.36
C ALA A 39 -9.91 3.01 -10.33
N HIS A 40 -10.48 3.42 -9.19
CA HIS A 40 -10.98 4.77 -9.01
C HIS A 40 -9.85 5.81 -9.15
N ASN A 41 -8.73 5.55 -8.51
CA ASN A 41 -7.56 6.45 -8.56
C ASN A 41 -7.05 6.62 -10.01
N MET A 42 -6.97 5.52 -10.76
CA MET A 42 -6.51 5.58 -12.15
C MET A 42 -7.48 6.32 -13.04
N LYS A 43 -8.79 6.19 -12.78
CA LYS A 43 -9.83 6.88 -13.53
C LYS A 43 -9.88 8.36 -13.20
N GLU A 44 -9.67 8.72 -11.94
CA GLU A 44 -9.70 10.09 -11.44
C GLU A 44 -8.43 10.36 -10.65
N PRO A 45 -7.29 10.59 -11.34
CA PRO A 45 -6.02 10.85 -10.66
C PRO A 45 -6.07 12.11 -9.80
N GLY A 46 -5.28 12.13 -8.74
CA GLY A 46 -5.09 13.31 -7.90
C GLY A 46 -4.03 14.25 -8.47
N ASP A 47 -3.67 15.23 -7.66
CA ASP A 47 -2.73 16.28 -8.07
C ASP A 47 -1.34 15.74 -8.41
N TYR A 48 -0.98 14.59 -7.88
CA TYR A 48 0.32 13.97 -8.09
C TYR A 48 0.26 12.77 -9.04
N GLY A 49 -0.90 12.55 -9.67
CA GLY A 49 -1.07 11.47 -10.63
C GLY A 49 -0.17 11.62 -11.83
N LYS A 50 0.48 10.52 -12.21
CA LYS A 50 1.41 10.54 -13.32
C LYS A 50 1.35 9.22 -14.07
N ASN A 51 1.28 9.33 -15.40
CA ASN A 51 1.36 8.16 -16.26
C ASN A 51 2.75 8.13 -16.89
N TYR A 52 3.51 7.10 -16.55
CA TYR A 52 4.87 6.91 -17.05
C TYR A 52 4.90 6.09 -18.34
N THR A 53 3.75 5.70 -18.88
CA THR A 53 3.67 4.86 -20.07
C THR A 53 4.23 5.63 -21.27
N LYS A 54 5.10 4.97 -22.03
CA LYS A 54 5.63 5.53 -23.26
C LYS A 54 4.68 5.19 -24.43
N GLU A 55 4.67 6.06 -25.42
CA GLU A 55 3.89 5.84 -26.63
C GLU A 55 4.26 4.50 -27.26
N GLY A 56 3.25 3.75 -27.71
CA GLY A 56 3.44 2.46 -28.35
C GLY A 56 3.55 1.27 -27.40
N GLN A 57 3.54 1.49 -26.10
CA GLN A 57 3.55 0.40 -25.13
C GLN A 57 2.12 -0.08 -24.86
N SER A 58 1.95 -1.39 -24.67
CA SER A 58 0.63 -2.00 -24.47
C SER A 58 0.14 -1.90 -23.02
N GLY A 59 1.03 -1.78 -22.05
CA GLY A 59 0.68 -1.68 -20.65
C GLY A 59 0.77 -0.25 -20.13
N GLN A 60 0.13 0.01 -19.00
CA GLN A 60 0.22 1.29 -18.29
C GLN A 60 1.23 1.20 -17.15
N PHE A 61 1.95 2.29 -16.95
CA PHE A 61 2.71 2.49 -15.72
C PHE A 61 2.20 3.78 -15.08
N PHE A 62 1.40 3.63 -14.04
CA PHE A 62 0.70 4.72 -13.38
C PHE A 62 1.23 4.88 -11.95
N GLY A 63 1.39 6.13 -11.52
CA GLY A 63 1.71 6.44 -10.13
C GLY A 63 0.90 7.60 -9.62
N ASP A 64 0.56 7.57 -8.34
CA ASP A 64 -0.12 8.68 -7.66
C ASP A 64 0.13 8.55 -6.17
N TYR A 65 -0.06 9.64 -5.44
CA TYR A 65 0.05 9.63 -3.98
C TYR A 65 -0.78 10.74 -3.35
N CYS A 66 -0.99 10.64 -2.03
CA CYS A 66 -1.76 11.62 -1.25
C CYS A 66 -3.24 11.66 -1.63
N ASN A 67 -3.87 10.50 -1.79
CA ASN A 67 -5.28 10.41 -2.18
C ASN A 67 -6.18 9.74 -1.14
N TRP A 68 -5.65 9.32 0.01
CA TRP A 68 -6.42 8.52 0.95
C TRP A 68 -7.63 9.26 1.52
N GLN A 69 -7.59 10.60 1.60
CA GLN A 69 -8.72 11.37 2.11
C GLN A 69 -9.92 11.37 1.15
N ARG A 70 -9.65 11.29 -0.16
CA ARG A 70 -10.73 11.37 -1.16
C ARG A 70 -11.15 10.01 -1.72
N ILE A 71 -10.33 8.98 -1.59
CA ILE A 71 -10.66 7.64 -2.10
C ILE A 71 -11.08 6.78 -0.92
N PRO A 72 -12.41 6.47 -0.80
CA PRO A 72 -12.94 5.80 0.38
C PRO A 72 -12.27 4.46 0.69
N GLU A 73 -11.92 3.69 -0.32
CA GLU A 73 -11.26 2.39 -0.13
C GLU A 73 -9.90 2.53 0.55
N TYR A 74 -9.14 3.58 0.24
CA TYR A 74 -7.87 3.84 0.89
C TYR A 74 -8.07 4.29 2.33
N HIS A 75 -9.03 5.20 2.54
CA HIS A 75 -9.38 5.64 3.88
C HIS A 75 -9.77 4.45 4.75
N ASP A 76 -10.64 3.59 4.24
CA ASP A 76 -11.11 2.43 4.98
C ASP A 76 -9.98 1.45 5.28
N PHE A 77 -9.08 1.26 4.34
CA PHE A 77 -7.92 0.41 4.58
C PHE A 77 -7.09 0.92 5.75
N PHE A 78 -6.79 2.20 5.79
CA PHE A 78 -5.99 2.77 6.87
C PHE A 78 -6.67 2.68 8.23
N PHE A 79 -7.97 2.93 8.29
CA PHE A 79 -8.66 3.07 9.57
C PHE A 79 -9.45 1.84 10.01
N SER A 80 -9.78 0.93 9.12
CA SER A 80 -10.60 -0.23 9.44
C SER A 80 -9.89 -1.57 9.26
N SER A 81 -8.79 -1.62 8.52
CA SER A 81 -8.00 -2.84 8.38
C SER A 81 -7.05 -3.00 9.57
N PRO A 82 -6.41 -4.16 9.71
CA PRO A 82 -5.41 -4.35 10.76
C PRO A 82 -4.07 -3.66 10.50
N ALA A 83 -3.93 -2.87 9.43
CA ALA A 83 -2.65 -2.28 9.03
C ALA A 83 -2.00 -1.45 10.14
N ALA A 84 -2.78 -0.59 10.81
CA ALA A 84 -2.25 0.26 11.87
C ALA A 84 -1.76 -0.56 13.07
N ALA A 85 -2.54 -1.56 13.49
CA ALA A 85 -2.17 -2.41 14.61
C ALA A 85 -0.94 -3.24 14.29
N ILE A 86 -0.85 -3.79 13.09
CA ILE A 86 0.32 -4.57 12.65
C ILE A 86 1.57 -3.69 12.62
N THR A 87 1.45 -2.50 12.06
CA THR A 87 2.56 -1.54 11.99
C THR A 87 3.04 -1.17 13.39
N ALA A 88 2.12 -0.90 14.32
CA ALA A 88 2.46 -0.60 15.70
C ALA A 88 3.21 -1.75 16.36
N GLN A 89 2.77 -2.98 16.14
CA GLN A 89 3.45 -4.17 16.69
C GLN A 89 4.85 -4.33 16.11
N LEU A 90 5.01 -4.14 14.80
CA LEU A 90 6.32 -4.26 14.16
C LEU A 90 7.29 -3.19 14.67
N LEU A 91 6.81 -1.97 14.88
CA LEU A 91 7.64 -0.87 15.36
C LEU A 91 7.85 -0.87 16.87
N GLY A 92 7.07 -1.66 17.61
CA GLY A 92 7.09 -1.61 19.06
C GLY A 92 6.58 -0.28 19.61
N SER A 93 5.58 0.31 18.96
CA SER A 93 5.03 1.61 19.30
C SER A 93 3.57 1.48 19.71
N ASP A 94 3.11 2.36 20.58
CA ASP A 94 1.70 2.41 20.98
C ASP A 94 0.83 3.09 19.92
N THR A 95 1.42 3.95 19.12
CA THR A 95 0.69 4.72 18.11
C THR A 95 1.44 4.73 16.78
N VAL A 96 0.69 4.89 15.70
CA VAL A 96 1.26 5.13 14.37
C VAL A 96 0.47 6.26 13.72
N ARG A 97 1.10 6.96 12.80
CA ARG A 97 0.47 8.05 12.05
C ARG A 97 0.64 7.80 10.57
N ILE A 98 -0.42 8.10 9.82
CA ILE A 98 -0.35 8.06 8.37
C ILE A 98 0.48 9.25 7.90
N PHE A 99 1.48 8.98 7.09
CA PHE A 99 2.19 10.04 6.38
C PHE A 99 1.49 10.31 5.05
N HIS A 100 1.51 9.35 4.14
CA HIS A 100 0.71 9.36 2.92
C HIS A 100 0.73 7.96 2.32
N GLU A 101 -0.16 7.70 1.37
CA GLU A 101 -0.08 6.50 0.56
C GLU A 101 0.55 6.82 -0.79
N HIS A 102 1.16 5.83 -1.38
CA HIS A 102 1.73 5.90 -2.72
C HIS A 102 1.30 4.65 -3.49
N VAL A 103 0.74 4.86 -4.65
CA VAL A 103 0.26 3.77 -5.51
C VAL A 103 1.11 3.73 -6.76
N LEU A 104 1.59 2.55 -7.09
CA LEU A 104 2.29 2.30 -8.35
C LEU A 104 1.66 1.09 -9.01
N VAL A 105 1.20 1.27 -10.23
CA VAL A 105 0.62 0.20 -11.03
C VAL A 105 1.46 0.06 -12.28
N LYS A 106 2.21 -1.02 -12.35
CA LYS A 106 3.04 -1.31 -13.51
C LYS A 106 2.50 -2.56 -14.20
N GLU A 107 1.81 -2.35 -15.30
CA GLU A 107 1.23 -3.45 -16.07
C GLU A 107 2.28 -4.08 -16.99
N PRO A 108 2.07 -5.35 -17.40
CA PRO A 108 2.92 -5.96 -18.41
C PRO A 108 2.95 -5.14 -19.69
N GLY A 109 4.08 -5.14 -20.38
CA GLY A 109 4.22 -4.40 -21.64
C GLY A 109 4.84 -3.02 -21.48
N THR A 110 5.28 -2.63 -20.28
CA THR A 110 6.03 -1.38 -20.09
C THR A 110 7.51 -1.69 -19.94
N ALA A 111 8.35 -0.82 -20.49
CA ALA A 111 9.80 -0.93 -20.35
C ALA A 111 10.36 -0.05 -19.23
N GLN A 112 9.52 0.81 -18.64
CA GLN A 112 9.93 1.74 -17.59
C GLN A 112 10.32 0.98 -16.33
N LYS A 113 11.47 1.29 -15.75
CA LYS A 113 11.87 0.72 -14.48
C LYS A 113 11.09 1.39 -13.34
N ASN A 114 10.75 0.61 -12.33
CA ASN A 114 10.20 1.15 -11.10
C ASN A 114 11.33 1.76 -10.29
N THR A 115 11.36 3.08 -10.17
CA THR A 115 12.42 3.81 -9.47
C THR A 115 12.05 4.14 -8.02
N VAL A 116 10.83 3.86 -7.60
CA VAL A 116 10.37 4.23 -6.27
C VAL A 116 10.98 3.35 -5.19
N ALA A 117 11.28 2.10 -5.53
CA ALA A 117 11.83 1.14 -4.58
C ALA A 117 13.35 1.16 -4.49
N SER A 118 14.01 2.01 -5.24
CA SER A 118 15.47 2.08 -5.23
C SER A 118 16.01 2.86 -4.03
#